data_9c0ac778283679ae34a92b1efbd47cea
#
_entry.id   9c0ac778283679ae34a92b1efbd47cea
#
_cell.length_a   1.000
_cell.length_b   1.000
_cell.length_c   1.000
_cell.angle_alpha   90.00
_cell.angle_beta   90.00
_cell.angle_gamma   90.00
#
_symmetry.space_group_name_H-M   'P 1'
#
loop_
_entity.id
_entity.type
_entity.pdbx_description
1 polymer ?
#
loop_
_entity_poly.entity_id
_entity_poly.type
_entity_poly.pdbx_seq_one_letter_code
_entity_poly.pdbx_strand_id
1 'polypeptide(L)' 'MKRRTFNAEFKAKIVLEVLRGEKELNVIAAENEIAPNQIRNWKAEFLKNAAAAFDDKRTEDLK' A
#
# COMPACT_ATOMS: atom_id res chain seq x y z
N MET A 1 15.11 11.74 -19.01
CA MET A 1 14.63 11.63 -17.88
C MET A 1 14.46 10.26 -17.35
N LYS A 2 14.66 10.08 -16.11
CA LYS A 2 14.54 8.86 -15.54
C LYS A 2 13.20 8.57 -15.07
N ARG A 3 12.73 7.40 -15.21
CA ARG A 3 11.49 7.01 -14.71
C ARG A 3 11.73 6.40 -13.39
N ARG A 4 10.92 6.67 -12.41
CA ARG A 4 11.04 6.06 -11.12
C ARG A 4 10.32 4.75 -11.14
N THR A 5 10.95 3.73 -10.61
CA THR A 5 10.28 2.47 -10.50
C THR A 5 10.21 2.16 -9.05
N PHE A 6 9.11 1.62 -8.61
CA PHE A 6 8.90 1.31 -7.22
C PHE A 6 8.72 -0.18 -7.09
N ASN A 7 9.55 -0.81 -6.29
CA ASN A 7 9.40 -2.25 -6.12
C ASN A 7 8.34 -2.53 -5.08
N ALA A 8 7.99 -3.78 -4.93
CA ALA A 8 6.90 -4.16 -4.05
C ALA A 8 7.19 -3.83 -2.61
N GLU A 9 8.43 -3.96 -2.20
CA GLU A 9 8.75 -3.66 -0.83
C GLU A 9 8.59 -2.19 -0.52
N PHE A 10 8.97 -1.34 -1.44
CA PHE A 10 8.85 0.09 -1.22
C PHE A 10 7.38 0.48 -1.16
N LYS A 11 6.58 -0.06 -2.07
CA LYS A 11 5.17 0.28 -2.07
C LYS A 11 4.52 -0.18 -0.78
N ALA A 12 4.84 -1.36 -0.33
CA ALA A 12 4.27 -1.87 0.91
C ALA A 12 4.65 -1.00 2.08
N LYS A 13 5.90 -0.55 2.10
CA LYS A 13 6.35 0.29 3.18
C LYS A 13 5.57 1.59 3.23
N ILE A 14 5.38 2.20 2.07
CA ILE A 14 4.63 3.46 2.00
C ILE A 14 3.19 3.25 2.46
N VAL A 15 2.57 2.18 2.00
CA VAL A 15 1.19 1.93 2.37
C VAL A 15 1.07 1.68 3.86
N LEU A 16 2.01 0.96 4.43
CA LEU A 16 1.97 0.70 5.86
C LEU A 16 2.12 1.98 6.66
N GLU A 17 2.92 2.91 6.18
CA GLU A 17 3.03 4.18 6.86
C GLU A 17 1.72 4.94 6.85
N VAL A 18 1.03 4.87 5.72
CA VAL A 18 -0.26 5.53 5.62
C VAL A 18 -1.24 4.88 6.57
N LEU A 19 -1.23 3.56 6.64
CA LEU A 19 -2.17 2.84 7.48
C LEU A 19 -1.89 3.04 8.96
N ARG A 20 -0.65 3.33 9.31
CA ARG A 20 -0.34 3.56 10.69
C ARG A 20 -1.01 4.82 11.21
N GLY A 21 -1.25 5.75 10.32
CA GLY A 21 -1.94 6.97 10.72
C GLY A 21 -1.08 8.00 11.42
N GLU A 22 0.22 7.80 11.44
CA GLU A 22 1.09 8.78 12.08
C GLU A 22 1.26 10.02 11.25
N LYS A 23 1.16 9.88 9.93
CA LYS A 23 1.28 10.99 9.03
C LYS A 23 0.18 10.91 8.03
N GLU A 24 -0.20 12.06 7.50
CA GLU A 24 -1.22 12.07 6.49
C GLU A 24 -0.66 11.59 5.18
N LEU A 25 -1.52 11.06 4.35
CA LEU A 25 -1.10 10.55 3.07
C LEU A 25 -0.39 11.61 2.25
N ASN A 26 -0.90 12.82 2.27
CA ASN A 26 -0.28 13.89 1.49
C ASN A 26 1.12 14.21 2.00
N VAL A 27 1.34 14.10 3.29
CA VAL A 27 2.64 14.37 3.84
C VAL A 27 3.62 13.28 3.40
N ILE A 28 3.18 12.05 3.47
CA ILE A 28 4.03 10.95 3.06
C ILE A 28 4.36 11.06 1.58
N ALA A 29 3.37 11.46 0.79
CA ALA A 29 3.59 11.63 -0.63
C ALA A 29 4.65 12.69 -0.90
N ALA A 30 4.56 13.79 -0.19
CA ALA A 30 5.52 14.87 -0.39
C ALA A 30 6.92 14.45 0.05
N GLU A 31 7.01 13.76 1.15
CA GLU A 31 8.31 13.35 1.66
C GLU A 31 9.01 12.39 0.71
N ASN A 32 8.24 11.60 0.02
CA ASN A 32 8.81 10.61 -0.89
C ASN A 32 8.72 11.02 -2.34
N GLU A 33 8.24 12.23 -2.59
CA GLU A 33 8.13 12.75 -3.95
C GLU A 33 7.28 11.85 -4.82
N ILE A 34 6.14 11.45 -4.29
CA ILE A 34 5.22 10.60 -5.00
C ILE A 34 3.88 11.32 -5.06
N ALA A 35 3.18 11.17 -6.15
CA ALA A 35 1.87 11.80 -6.26
C ALA A 35 0.91 11.15 -5.27
N PRO A 36 0.09 11.93 -4.57
CA PRO A 36 -0.83 11.35 -3.61
C PRO A 36 -1.77 10.33 -4.22
N ASN A 37 -2.18 10.53 -5.45
CA ASN A 37 -3.05 9.59 -6.11
C ASN A 37 -2.37 8.25 -6.30
N GLN A 38 -1.09 8.26 -6.52
CA GLN A 38 -0.35 7.04 -6.66
C GLN A 38 -0.42 6.24 -5.37
N ILE A 39 -0.24 6.90 -4.25
CA ILE A 39 -0.28 6.22 -2.97
C ILE A 39 -1.68 5.71 -2.68
N ARG A 40 -2.69 6.48 -3.06
CA ARG A 40 -4.05 6.03 -2.87
C ARG A 40 -4.31 4.76 -3.65
N ASN A 41 -3.80 4.69 -4.87
CA ASN A 41 -3.97 3.51 -5.69
C ASN A 41 -3.25 2.32 -5.06
N TRP A 42 -2.05 2.55 -4.56
CA TRP A 42 -1.31 1.48 -3.93
C TRP A 42 -2.03 0.98 -2.68
N LYS A 43 -2.61 1.90 -1.92
CA LYS A 43 -3.30 1.53 -0.72
C LYS A 43 -4.51 0.67 -1.05
N ALA A 44 -5.27 1.09 -2.06
CA ALA A 44 -6.44 0.34 -2.47
C ALA A 44 -6.05 -1.05 -2.94
N GLU A 45 -4.99 -1.12 -3.71
CA GLU A 45 -4.54 -2.38 -4.22
C GLU A 45 -4.03 -3.28 -3.09
N PHE A 46 -3.33 -2.69 -2.15
CA PHE A 46 -2.81 -3.43 -1.02
C PHE A 46 -3.96 -4.03 -0.20
N LEU A 47 -4.98 -3.24 0.06
CA LEU A 47 -6.09 -3.72 0.86
C LEU A 47 -6.89 -4.79 0.11
N LYS A 48 -6.99 -4.63 -1.19
CA LYS A 48 -7.69 -5.60 -1.98
C LYS A 48 -6.96 -6.94 -1.96
N ASN A 49 -5.65 -6.89 -2.10
CA ASN A 49 -4.87 -8.11 -2.11
C ASN A 49 -4.80 -8.73 -0.72
N ALA A 50 -4.79 -7.90 0.30
CA ALA A 50 -4.79 -8.43 1.66
C ALA A 50 -6.08 -9.17 1.95
N ALA A 51 -7.18 -8.63 1.50
CA ALA A 51 -8.45 -9.29 1.70
C ALA A 51 -8.48 -10.61 0.94
N ALA A 52 -7.93 -10.61 -0.26
CA ALA A 52 -7.91 -11.82 -1.05
C ALA A 52 -7.07 -12.89 -0.37
N ALA A 53 -6.01 -12.48 0.29
CA ALA A 53 -5.16 -13.43 0.98
C ALA A 53 -5.89 -14.12 2.10
N PHE A 54 -6.79 -13.42 2.75
CA PHE A 54 -7.53 -14.03 3.81
C PHE A 54 -8.81 -14.69 3.35
N ASP A 55 -9.20 -14.36 2.15
CA ASP A 55 -10.41 -14.88 1.63
C ASP A 55 -10.19 -16.17 0.92
N ASP A 56 -9.20 -16.91 1.15
CA ASP A 56 -8.92 -18.08 0.49
C ASP A 56 -9.51 -19.20 1.22
N LYS A 57 -9.55 -20.35 0.69
CA LYS A 57 -10.09 -21.43 1.31
C LYS A 57 -9.43 -21.78 2.54
N ARG A 58 -8.25 -21.29 2.78
CA ARG A 58 -7.60 -21.59 3.97
C ARG A 58 -8.38 -21.13 5.12
N THR A 59 -9.14 -20.09 4.96
CA THR A 59 -9.90 -19.56 6.01
C THR A 59 -10.86 -20.55 6.51
N GLU A 60 -11.40 -21.31 5.67
CA GLU A 60 -12.31 -22.25 6.10
C GLU A 60 -11.68 -23.32 6.83
N ASP A 61 -10.51 -23.64 6.49
CA ASP A 61 -9.85 -24.69 7.15
C ASP A 61 -9.63 -24.42 8.57
N LEU A 62 -9.64 -23.20 8.93
CA LEU A 62 -9.41 -22.89 10.27
C LEU A 62 -10.50 -23.26 11.16
N LYS A 63 -11.57 -23.59 10.67
CA LYS A 63 -12.65 -23.90 11.42
C LYS A 63 -12.53 -24.96 12.23
#